data_c7cf719228d9345fce5bd6321eeac3c0
#
_entry.id   c7cf719228d9345fce5bd6321eeac3c0
#
_cell.length_a   1.000
_cell.length_b   1.000
_cell.length_c   1.000
_cell.angle_alpha   90.00
_cell.angle_beta   90.00
_cell.angle_gamma   90.00
#
_symmetry.space_group_name_H-M   'P 1'
#
loop_
_entity.id
_entity.type
_entity.pdbx_description
1 polymer ?
#
loop_
_entity_poly.entity_id
_entity_poly.type
_entity_poly.pdbx_seq_one_letter_code
_entity_poly.pdbx_strand_id
1 'polypeptide(L)'
;TSTFLSMIRRINDGIYSRSELRALSSAEIGTLERQRNIARDWRRVRVSRDFTPDPIIGCTFLGSAVIGNLAGTVTVAGFQQPCGLINSTFYDVQIADAVLIKNVMTLASVTALSGAAIMNCHTIAHGEDTHFGVGKELKLAVEAGGREIRIFPEITIDVARIICSRRDDKELLNEYNRLVDEYFRRADSPWSVVMNDARVMNCPKVLNMFIGEAATIDNANCVKNTVIISSREEPVTIEDGAYVADCVVQWGGHIATGAIAEAAERTIPLPT
;
A
#
# COMPACT_ATOMS: atom_id res chain seq x y z
N THR A 1 -1.57 -20.54 4.11
CA THR A 1 -1.00 -19.39 4.86
C THR A 1 -1.34 -18.13 4.08
N SER A 2 -1.95 -17.14 4.72
CA SER A 2 -2.29 -15.87 4.05
C SER A 2 -1.05 -15.15 3.53
N THR A 3 -1.05 -14.83 2.23
CA THR A 3 0.03 -14.06 1.59
C THR A 3 0.07 -12.64 2.14
N PHE A 4 -1.11 -12.03 2.34
CA PHE A 4 -1.25 -10.71 2.93
C PHE A 4 -0.61 -10.63 4.33
N LEU A 5 -0.99 -11.53 5.26
CA LEU A 5 -0.46 -11.53 6.63
C LEU A 5 1.05 -11.82 6.67
N SER A 6 1.55 -12.65 5.78
CA SER A 6 2.99 -12.93 5.67
C SER A 6 3.76 -11.68 5.25
N MET A 7 3.19 -10.90 4.33
CA MET A 7 3.77 -9.65 3.86
C MET A 7 3.75 -8.56 4.93
N ILE A 8 2.62 -8.38 5.62
CA ILE A 8 2.51 -7.44 6.75
C ILE A 8 3.59 -7.73 7.79
N ARG A 9 3.75 -8.99 8.19
CA ARG A 9 4.80 -9.37 9.14
C ARG A 9 6.19 -8.98 8.64
N ARG A 10 6.52 -9.32 7.38
CA ARG A 10 7.82 -8.99 6.78
C ARG A 10 8.10 -7.48 6.78
N ILE A 11 7.08 -6.67 6.47
CA ILE A 11 7.21 -5.21 6.43
C ILE A 11 7.39 -4.64 7.82
N ASN A 12 6.65 -5.15 8.80
CA ASN A 12 6.77 -4.73 10.20
C ASN A 12 8.13 -5.06 10.78
N ASP A 13 8.73 -6.20 10.38
CA ASP A 13 10.09 -6.61 10.78
C ASP A 13 11.18 -5.77 10.09
N GLY A 14 10.83 -5.05 9.02
CA GLY A 14 11.73 -4.26 8.17
C GLY A 14 12.08 -4.95 6.87
N ILE A 15 12.08 -4.21 5.76
CA ILE A 15 12.35 -4.75 4.42
C ILE A 15 13.81 -5.13 4.20
N TYR A 16 14.71 -4.61 5.02
CA TYR A 16 16.12 -4.98 5.08
C TYR A 16 16.51 -5.37 6.50
N SER A 17 17.38 -6.36 6.63
CA SER A 17 18.02 -6.68 7.90
C SER A 17 19.00 -5.57 8.33
N ARG A 18 19.32 -5.50 9.60
CA ARG A 18 20.30 -4.51 10.11
C ARG A 18 21.69 -4.65 9.47
N SER A 19 22.08 -5.86 9.06
CA SER A 19 23.37 -6.14 8.43
C SER A 19 23.43 -5.69 6.98
N GLU A 20 22.30 -5.49 6.32
CA GLU A 20 22.19 -4.98 4.94
C GLU A 20 22.23 -3.45 4.88
N LEU A 21 22.03 -2.79 6.01
CA LEU A 21 21.96 -1.34 6.10
C LEU A 21 23.22 -0.74 6.72
N ARG A 22 23.57 0.46 6.23
CA ARG A 22 24.63 1.31 6.77
C ARG A 22 24.18 2.77 6.91
N ALA A 23 24.96 3.55 7.64
CA ALA A 23 24.82 5.00 7.64
C ALA A 23 25.34 5.59 6.33
N LEU A 24 24.88 6.79 5.99
CA LEU A 24 25.47 7.60 4.94
C LEU A 24 26.90 8.04 5.33
N SER A 25 27.79 8.05 4.37
CA SER A 25 29.10 8.66 4.52
C SER A 25 29.01 10.19 4.39
N SER A 26 30.00 10.90 4.89
CA SER A 26 30.07 12.36 4.73
C SER A 26 30.10 12.81 3.27
N ALA A 27 30.73 12.04 2.39
CA ALA A 27 30.77 12.32 0.94
C ALA A 27 29.38 12.19 0.31
N GLU A 28 28.62 11.16 0.68
CA GLU A 28 27.25 10.96 0.20
C GLU A 28 26.32 12.06 0.69
N ILE A 29 26.41 12.44 1.97
CA ILE A 29 25.65 13.57 2.53
C ILE A 29 25.99 14.86 1.74
N GLY A 30 27.26 15.16 1.52
CA GLY A 30 27.65 16.32 0.73
C GLY A 30 27.12 16.28 -0.71
N THR A 31 27.00 15.11 -1.34
CA THR A 31 26.39 14.96 -2.65
C THR A 31 24.89 15.21 -2.59
N LEU A 32 24.20 14.61 -1.63
CA LEU A 32 22.75 14.81 -1.43
C LEU A 32 22.41 16.29 -1.20
N GLU A 33 23.19 17.00 -0.38
CA GLU A 33 22.99 18.43 -0.12
C GLU A 33 23.22 19.29 -1.37
N ARG A 34 24.26 19.01 -2.17
CA ARG A 34 24.48 19.68 -3.48
C ARG A 34 23.31 19.44 -4.45
N GLN A 35 22.65 18.30 -4.38
CA GLN A 35 21.45 17.95 -5.15
C GLN A 35 20.17 18.53 -4.52
N ARG A 36 20.29 19.48 -3.61
CA ARG A 36 19.19 20.18 -2.93
C ARG A 36 18.32 19.28 -2.08
N ASN A 37 18.88 18.19 -1.55
CA ASN A 37 18.20 17.39 -0.56
C ASN A 37 18.46 17.96 0.84
N ILE A 38 17.46 17.87 1.70
CA ILE A 38 17.49 18.34 3.09
C ILE A 38 17.06 17.21 4.00
N ALA A 39 17.75 17.01 5.11
CA ALA A 39 17.28 16.13 6.16
C ALA A 39 17.27 16.87 7.51
N ARG A 40 16.26 16.61 8.31
CA ARG A 40 16.25 17.08 9.71
C ARG A 40 17.43 16.50 10.50
N ASP A 41 17.77 15.24 10.23
CA ASP A 41 18.92 14.54 10.80
C ASP A 41 19.36 13.40 9.87
N TRP A 42 20.47 13.56 9.16
CA TRP A 42 21.01 12.53 8.27
C TRP A 42 21.34 11.20 8.96
N ARG A 43 21.56 11.20 10.28
CA ARG A 43 21.79 9.95 11.05
C ARG A 43 20.56 9.03 11.09
N ARG A 44 19.37 9.57 10.83
CA ARG A 44 18.12 8.82 10.73
C ARG A 44 17.87 8.21 9.35
N VAL A 45 18.74 8.51 8.38
CA VAL A 45 18.70 7.91 7.04
C VAL A 45 19.67 6.74 6.98
N ARG A 46 19.15 5.57 6.74
CA ARG A 46 19.93 4.33 6.56
C ARG A 46 19.80 3.87 5.13
N VAL A 47 20.87 3.36 4.55
CA VAL A 47 20.91 2.99 3.15
C VAL A 47 21.45 1.57 2.96
N SER A 48 21.08 0.91 1.86
CA SER A 48 21.65 -0.37 1.47
C SER A 48 23.16 -0.25 1.21
N ARG A 49 23.87 -1.37 1.20
CA ARG A 49 25.33 -1.36 1.04
C ARG A 49 25.77 -0.80 -0.32
N ASP A 50 24.99 -1.05 -1.35
CA ASP A 50 25.22 -0.64 -2.75
C ASP A 50 24.48 0.64 -3.15
N PHE A 51 23.98 1.38 -2.14
CA PHE A 51 23.33 2.68 -2.35
C PHE A 51 24.24 3.69 -3.03
N THR A 52 23.68 4.49 -3.94
CA THR A 52 24.30 5.69 -4.49
C THR A 52 23.38 6.90 -4.36
N PRO A 53 23.90 8.10 -4.08
CA PRO A 53 23.09 9.30 -3.87
C PRO A 53 22.57 9.93 -5.17
N ASP A 54 23.12 9.56 -6.35
CA ASP A 54 22.87 10.24 -7.61
C ASP A 54 21.39 10.37 -8.01
N PRO A 55 20.51 9.35 -7.79
CA PRO A 55 19.11 9.45 -8.20
C PRO A 55 18.21 10.16 -7.18
N ILE A 56 18.75 10.90 -6.21
CA ILE A 56 17.96 11.58 -5.17
C ILE A 56 18.13 13.10 -5.29
N ILE A 57 17.07 13.80 -5.71
CA ILE A 57 17.14 15.22 -6.07
C ILE A 57 15.96 16.00 -5.47
N GLY A 58 16.25 17.06 -4.75
CA GLY A 58 15.25 18.01 -4.27
C GLY A 58 14.27 17.43 -3.22
N CYS A 59 14.71 16.45 -2.46
CA CYS A 59 13.90 15.78 -1.47
C CYS A 59 14.13 16.31 -0.06
N THR A 60 13.09 16.20 0.78
CA THR A 60 13.16 16.56 2.20
C THR A 60 12.87 15.34 3.07
N PHE A 61 13.78 15.01 3.99
CA PHE A 61 13.66 13.89 4.92
C PHE A 61 13.41 14.42 6.33
N LEU A 62 12.20 14.29 6.83
CA LEU A 62 11.78 14.84 8.14
C LEU A 62 11.66 13.77 9.23
N GLY A 63 11.64 12.50 8.86
CA GLY A 63 11.62 11.34 9.75
C GLY A 63 12.80 10.39 9.49
N SER A 64 12.63 9.13 9.85
CA SER A 64 13.56 8.06 9.48
C SER A 64 13.34 7.63 8.04
N ALA A 65 14.41 7.26 7.36
CA ALA A 65 14.32 6.68 6.04
C ALA A 65 15.24 5.46 5.93
N VAL A 66 14.73 4.41 5.30
CA VAL A 66 15.50 3.27 4.83
C VAL A 66 15.41 3.29 3.32
N ILE A 67 16.57 3.33 2.63
CA ILE A 67 16.61 3.49 1.18
C ILE A 67 17.52 2.42 0.57
N GLY A 68 16.97 1.65 -0.35
CA GLY A 68 17.68 0.66 -1.14
C GLY A 68 18.51 1.24 -2.29
N ASN A 69 18.92 0.38 -3.19
CA ASN A 69 19.60 0.78 -4.44
C ASN A 69 18.58 1.22 -5.48
N LEU A 70 18.59 2.50 -5.83
CA LEU A 70 17.65 3.10 -6.78
C LEU A 70 18.13 3.03 -8.25
N ALA A 71 19.02 2.10 -8.56
CA ALA A 71 19.43 1.88 -9.95
C ALA A 71 18.29 1.23 -10.77
N GLY A 72 18.33 1.48 -12.10
CA GLY A 72 17.38 0.87 -13.03
C GLY A 72 16.27 1.79 -13.50
N THR A 73 15.25 1.20 -14.07
CA THR A 73 14.10 1.91 -14.65
C THR A 73 12.81 1.21 -14.28
N VAL A 74 11.73 1.96 -14.24
CA VAL A 74 10.35 1.48 -14.12
C VAL A 74 9.52 1.94 -15.31
N THR A 75 8.56 1.12 -15.73
CA THR A 75 7.62 1.51 -16.79
C THR A 75 6.39 2.14 -16.17
N VAL A 76 6.07 3.36 -16.58
CA VAL A 76 4.89 4.09 -16.15
C VAL A 76 4.15 4.61 -17.39
N ALA A 77 2.88 4.29 -17.52
CA ALA A 77 2.06 4.66 -18.68
C ALA A 77 2.72 4.32 -20.05
N GLY A 78 3.40 3.17 -20.11
CA GLY A 78 4.10 2.71 -21.33
C GLY A 78 5.49 3.31 -21.57
N PHE A 79 5.94 4.24 -20.72
CA PHE A 79 7.25 4.87 -20.86
C PHE A 79 8.22 4.41 -19.76
N GLN A 80 9.45 4.09 -20.14
CA GLN A 80 10.52 3.82 -19.18
C GLN A 80 10.99 5.12 -18.53
N GLN A 81 11.06 5.12 -17.21
CA GLN A 81 11.56 6.22 -16.40
C GLN A 81 12.67 5.71 -15.46
N PRO A 82 13.74 6.48 -15.24
CA PRO A 82 14.77 6.09 -14.28
C PRO A 82 14.19 6.06 -12.86
N CYS A 83 14.60 5.08 -12.07
CA CYS A 83 14.29 5.01 -10.64
C CYS A 83 14.96 6.18 -9.90
N GLY A 84 14.40 6.55 -8.77
CA GLY A 84 14.93 7.64 -7.96
C GLY A 84 13.90 8.29 -7.06
N LEU A 85 14.36 9.23 -6.23
CA LEU A 85 13.53 10.07 -5.38
C LEU A 85 13.67 11.51 -5.84
N ILE A 86 12.59 12.12 -6.27
CA ILE A 86 12.62 13.44 -6.92
C ILE A 86 11.52 14.34 -6.35
N ASN A 87 11.90 15.54 -5.88
CA ASN A 87 10.98 16.59 -5.43
C ASN A 87 9.88 16.09 -4.49
N SER A 88 10.24 15.37 -3.44
CA SER A 88 9.28 14.72 -2.54
C SER A 88 9.65 14.91 -1.09
N THR A 89 8.65 14.87 -0.18
CA THR A 89 8.86 15.00 1.26
C THR A 89 8.50 13.68 1.96
N PHE A 90 9.41 13.22 2.81
CA PHE A 90 9.35 11.92 3.46
C PHE A 90 9.28 12.05 4.99
N TYR A 91 8.36 11.30 5.60
CA TYR A 91 8.21 11.12 7.05
C TYR A 91 8.14 9.64 7.37
N ASP A 92 9.21 9.07 7.92
CA ASP A 92 9.30 7.65 8.27
C ASP A 92 8.92 6.73 7.08
N VAL A 93 9.91 6.37 6.28
CA VAL A 93 9.71 5.58 5.05
C VAL A 93 10.66 4.40 4.96
N GLN A 94 10.19 3.34 4.30
CA GLN A 94 11.02 2.22 3.85
C GLN A 94 10.90 2.12 2.33
N ILE A 95 12.00 2.29 1.62
CA ILE A 95 12.05 2.32 0.15
C ILE A 95 13.01 1.22 -0.31
N ALA A 96 12.47 0.23 -1.01
CA ALA A 96 13.26 -0.89 -1.57
C ALA A 96 14.04 -0.48 -2.82
N ASP A 97 14.71 -1.45 -3.42
CA ASP A 97 15.47 -1.24 -4.66
C ASP A 97 14.57 -0.91 -5.85
N ALA A 98 15.11 -0.20 -6.83
CA ALA A 98 14.46 0.11 -8.11
C ALA A 98 13.05 0.76 -7.95
N VAL A 99 12.91 1.70 -7.02
CA VAL A 99 11.67 2.46 -6.79
C VAL A 99 11.77 3.85 -7.43
N LEU A 100 10.67 4.34 -7.98
CA LEU A 100 10.52 5.72 -8.44
C LEU A 100 9.49 6.44 -7.56
N ILE A 101 9.92 7.51 -6.88
CA ILE A 101 9.01 8.44 -6.17
C ILE A 101 9.29 9.85 -6.68
N LYS A 102 8.29 10.47 -7.30
CA LYS A 102 8.46 11.77 -7.95
C LYS A 102 7.28 12.70 -7.72
N ASN A 103 7.58 13.92 -7.29
CA ASN A 103 6.56 14.96 -7.08
C ASN A 103 5.47 14.50 -6.10
N VAL A 104 5.86 13.99 -4.95
CA VAL A 104 4.95 13.60 -3.87
C VAL A 104 5.10 14.61 -2.74
N MET A 105 4.04 15.36 -2.45
CA MET A 105 4.11 16.43 -1.46
C MET A 105 4.32 15.88 -0.04
N THR A 106 3.65 14.78 0.29
CA THR A 106 3.82 14.10 1.59
C THR A 106 3.74 12.59 1.42
N LEU A 107 4.81 11.90 1.78
CA LEU A 107 4.84 10.44 1.93
C LEU A 107 5.19 10.12 3.38
N ALA A 108 4.22 9.61 4.16
CA ALA A 108 4.36 9.44 5.60
C ALA A 108 4.00 8.02 6.06
N SER A 109 4.92 7.36 6.75
CA SER A 109 4.76 5.97 7.24
C SER A 109 4.39 5.01 6.12
N VAL A 110 5.19 5.01 5.05
CA VAL A 110 4.95 4.20 3.84
C VAL A 110 6.14 3.30 3.54
N THR A 111 5.85 2.07 3.19
CA THR A 111 6.79 1.11 2.62
C THR A 111 6.53 0.96 1.12
N ALA A 112 7.51 1.25 0.28
CA ALA A 112 7.46 1.04 -1.16
C ALA A 112 8.42 -0.10 -1.54
N LEU A 113 7.90 -1.15 -2.16
CA LEU A 113 8.67 -2.32 -2.57
C LEU A 113 9.22 -2.18 -4.00
N SER A 114 10.13 -3.10 -4.35
CA SER A 114 10.90 -3.01 -5.60
C SER A 114 10.02 -2.89 -6.85
N GLY A 115 10.40 -2.01 -7.75
CA GLY A 115 9.67 -1.71 -8.98
C GLY A 115 8.45 -0.81 -8.81
N ALA A 116 8.08 -0.42 -7.58
CA ALA A 116 6.96 0.50 -7.36
C ALA A 116 7.24 1.89 -7.93
N ALA A 117 6.19 2.55 -8.42
CA ALA A 117 6.25 3.95 -8.83
C ALA A 117 5.12 4.77 -8.19
N ILE A 118 5.50 5.87 -7.53
CA ILE A 118 4.59 6.81 -6.89
C ILE A 118 4.86 8.19 -7.47
N MET A 119 3.88 8.78 -8.15
CA MET A 119 4.12 10.02 -8.89
C MET A 119 2.97 11.00 -8.80
N ASN A 120 3.32 12.29 -8.69
CA ASN A 120 2.35 13.39 -8.77
C ASN A 120 1.20 13.25 -7.76
N CYS A 121 1.50 12.82 -6.55
CA CYS A 121 0.51 12.66 -5.50
C CYS A 121 0.66 13.75 -4.44
N HIS A 122 -0.47 14.16 -3.85
CA HIS A 122 -0.39 15.13 -2.76
C HIS A 122 -0.03 14.44 -1.44
N THR A 123 -0.89 13.54 -0.95
CA THR A 123 -0.65 12.86 0.33
C THR A 123 -0.82 11.36 0.21
N ILE A 124 0.22 10.63 0.55
CA ILE A 124 0.16 9.19 0.79
C ILE A 124 0.67 8.96 2.20
N ALA A 125 -0.19 8.43 3.07
CA ALA A 125 0.15 8.32 4.48
C ALA A 125 -0.48 7.10 5.15
N HIS A 126 0.12 6.68 6.24
CA HIS A 126 -0.48 5.79 7.22
C HIS A 126 -0.75 6.58 8.51
N GLY A 127 -1.93 6.38 9.10
CA GLY A 127 -2.38 7.09 10.29
C GLY A 127 -2.90 6.15 11.37
N GLU A 128 -3.98 6.54 12.03
CA GLU A 128 -4.50 5.84 13.21
C GLU A 128 -5.15 4.47 12.90
N ASP A 129 -5.71 4.27 11.70
CA ASP A 129 -6.25 2.96 11.30
C ASP A 129 -5.12 2.07 10.78
N THR A 130 -4.64 1.17 11.62
CA THR A 130 -3.51 0.29 11.34
C THR A 130 -3.89 -1.04 10.69
N HIS A 131 -5.18 -1.25 10.39
CA HIS A 131 -5.71 -2.54 9.93
C HIS A 131 -6.25 -2.52 8.49
N PHE A 132 -6.10 -1.41 7.76
CA PHE A 132 -6.49 -1.28 6.34
C PHE A 132 -7.98 -1.58 6.07
N GLY A 133 -8.87 -1.33 7.03
CA GLY A 133 -10.29 -1.69 6.91
C GLY A 133 -10.63 -3.16 7.15
N VAL A 134 -9.65 -4.03 7.48
CA VAL A 134 -9.91 -5.43 7.86
C VAL A 134 -10.83 -5.50 9.09
N GLY A 135 -11.78 -6.44 9.06
CA GLY A 135 -12.73 -6.65 10.16
C GLY A 135 -13.94 -5.72 10.16
N LYS A 136 -14.03 -4.78 9.21
CA LYS A 136 -15.23 -3.95 9.02
C LYS A 136 -16.45 -4.80 8.64
N GLU A 137 -17.61 -4.38 9.11
CA GLU A 137 -18.88 -5.03 8.76
C GLU A 137 -19.43 -4.48 7.45
N LEU A 138 -19.77 -5.39 6.54
CA LEU A 138 -20.55 -5.09 5.35
C LEU A 138 -22.01 -5.42 5.58
N LYS A 139 -22.89 -4.52 5.21
CA LYS A 139 -24.35 -4.73 5.19
C LYS A 139 -24.74 -5.27 3.82
N LEU A 140 -24.85 -6.59 3.70
CA LEU A 140 -25.17 -7.24 2.43
C LEU A 140 -26.66 -7.25 2.18
N ALA A 141 -27.12 -6.50 1.18
CA ALA A 141 -28.39 -6.63 0.45
C ALA A 141 -29.71 -6.62 1.27
N VAL A 142 -29.73 -6.22 2.52
CA VAL A 142 -30.97 -6.18 3.33
C VAL A 142 -31.01 -4.91 4.15
N GLU A 143 -31.92 -4.01 3.82
CA GLU A 143 -32.10 -2.75 4.54
C GLU A 143 -32.45 -2.93 6.03
N ALA A 144 -33.07 -4.06 6.38
CA ALA A 144 -33.47 -4.40 7.74
C ALA A 144 -32.34 -4.99 8.61
N GLY A 145 -31.14 -5.22 8.07
CA GLY A 145 -30.03 -5.84 8.80
C GLY A 145 -30.16 -7.37 8.96
N GLY A 146 -29.23 -7.99 9.69
CA GLY A 146 -29.24 -9.42 10.01
C GLY A 146 -28.44 -10.30 9.04
N ARG A 147 -27.77 -9.71 8.05
CA ARG A 147 -26.86 -10.40 7.14
C ARG A 147 -25.50 -9.70 7.03
N GLU A 148 -25.13 -8.98 8.06
CA GLU A 148 -23.81 -8.34 8.13
C GLU A 148 -22.71 -9.40 8.14
N ILE A 149 -21.66 -9.14 7.42
CA ILE A 149 -20.44 -9.96 7.37
C ILE A 149 -19.22 -9.08 7.64
N ARG A 150 -18.31 -9.56 8.45
CA ARG A 150 -17.01 -8.91 8.64
C ARG A 150 -16.04 -9.35 7.56
N ILE A 151 -15.39 -8.40 6.91
CA ILE A 151 -14.49 -8.70 5.78
C ILE A 151 -13.04 -8.94 6.24
N PHE A 152 -12.36 -9.78 5.49
CA PHE A 152 -10.91 -9.96 5.53
C PHE A 152 -10.37 -10.14 4.09
N PRO A 153 -9.09 -9.88 3.83
CA PRO A 153 -8.56 -9.76 2.47
C PRO A 153 -8.79 -10.94 1.54
N GLU A 154 -8.68 -12.17 2.03
CA GLU A 154 -8.88 -13.38 1.22
C GLU A 154 -10.28 -14.01 1.37
N ILE A 155 -11.28 -13.24 1.80
CA ILE A 155 -12.66 -13.73 1.83
C ILE A 155 -13.11 -14.07 0.41
N THR A 156 -13.82 -15.22 0.27
CA THR A 156 -14.39 -15.61 -1.03
C THR A 156 -15.90 -15.41 -1.03
N ILE A 157 -16.48 -15.28 -2.22
CA ILE A 157 -17.94 -15.19 -2.41
C ILE A 157 -18.64 -16.38 -1.76
N ASP A 158 -18.07 -17.59 -1.87
CA ASP A 158 -18.64 -18.78 -1.26
C ASP A 158 -18.67 -18.71 0.26
N VAL A 159 -17.60 -18.24 0.89
CA VAL A 159 -17.56 -18.00 2.34
C VAL A 159 -18.61 -16.98 2.73
N ALA A 160 -18.66 -15.85 2.04
CA ALA A 160 -19.65 -14.81 2.29
C ALA A 160 -21.08 -15.35 2.16
N ARG A 161 -21.37 -16.10 1.11
CA ARG A 161 -22.66 -16.75 0.87
C ARG A 161 -23.04 -17.71 2.00
N ILE A 162 -22.13 -18.57 2.43
CA ILE A 162 -22.37 -19.53 3.51
C ILE A 162 -22.70 -18.79 4.81
N ILE A 163 -21.89 -17.82 5.20
CA ILE A 163 -22.10 -17.04 6.43
C ILE A 163 -23.43 -16.27 6.40
N CYS A 164 -23.80 -15.69 5.26
CA CYS A 164 -25.07 -14.98 5.12
C CYS A 164 -26.31 -15.89 5.10
N SER A 165 -26.17 -17.13 4.61
CA SER A 165 -27.29 -18.07 4.50
C SER A 165 -27.52 -18.92 5.78
N ARG A 166 -26.50 -19.11 6.61
CA ARG A 166 -26.54 -19.97 7.82
C ARG A 166 -26.50 -19.13 9.11
N ARG A 167 -27.37 -18.13 9.18
CA ARG A 167 -27.43 -17.20 10.35
C ARG A 167 -27.95 -17.85 11.62
N ASP A 168 -28.59 -18.97 11.54
CA ASP A 168 -29.06 -19.80 12.65
C ASP A 168 -27.95 -20.67 13.27
N ASP A 169 -26.88 -20.91 12.53
CA ASP A 169 -25.71 -21.68 12.98
C ASP A 169 -24.74 -20.81 13.81
N LYS A 170 -25.03 -20.73 15.11
CA LYS A 170 -24.24 -19.91 16.03
C LYS A 170 -22.78 -20.38 16.17
N GLU A 171 -22.54 -21.68 16.04
CA GLU A 171 -21.19 -22.24 16.14
C GLU A 171 -20.34 -21.79 14.95
N LEU A 172 -20.87 -21.92 13.74
CA LEU A 172 -20.22 -21.41 12.51
C LEU A 172 -19.94 -19.92 12.59
N LEU A 173 -20.90 -19.11 13.03
CA LEU A 173 -20.73 -17.68 13.14
C LEU A 173 -19.67 -17.29 14.18
N ASN A 174 -19.60 -17.99 15.30
CA ASN A 174 -18.58 -17.78 16.33
C ASN A 174 -17.17 -18.15 15.83
N GLU A 175 -17.05 -19.26 15.10
CA GLU A 175 -15.77 -19.65 14.50
C GLU A 175 -15.32 -18.65 13.43
N TYR A 176 -16.24 -18.19 12.59
CA TYR A 176 -15.96 -17.18 11.58
C TYR A 176 -15.48 -15.87 12.24
N ASN A 177 -16.19 -15.37 13.23
CA ASN A 177 -15.81 -14.13 13.94
C ASN A 177 -14.44 -14.28 14.62
N ARG A 178 -14.14 -15.43 15.24
CA ARG A 178 -12.83 -15.70 15.83
C ARG A 178 -11.70 -15.70 14.81
N LEU A 179 -11.95 -16.27 13.62
CA LEU A 179 -11.00 -16.22 12.49
C LEU A 179 -10.74 -14.78 12.06
N VAL A 180 -11.79 -13.96 11.90
CA VAL A 180 -11.64 -12.55 11.52
C VAL A 180 -10.93 -11.75 12.61
N ASP A 181 -11.20 -12.01 13.89
CA ASP A 181 -10.51 -11.37 15.01
C ASP A 181 -9.01 -11.72 15.06
N GLU A 182 -8.65 -12.96 14.75
CA GLU A 182 -7.25 -13.34 14.62
C GLU A 182 -6.59 -12.66 13.43
N TYR A 183 -7.30 -12.58 12.32
CA TYR A 183 -6.84 -11.88 11.12
C TYR A 183 -6.59 -10.41 11.41
N PHE A 184 -7.57 -9.75 12.03
CA PHE A 184 -7.49 -8.36 12.45
C PHE A 184 -6.25 -8.08 13.31
N ARG A 185 -6.03 -8.87 14.37
CA ARG A 185 -4.85 -8.71 15.24
C ARG A 185 -3.51 -8.87 14.50
N ARG A 186 -3.46 -9.73 13.46
CA ARG A 186 -2.25 -9.99 12.68
C ARG A 186 -2.04 -9.01 11.53
N ALA A 187 -3.09 -8.29 11.14
CA ALA A 187 -3.04 -7.26 10.09
C ALA A 187 -2.50 -5.92 10.60
N ASP A 188 -2.30 -5.77 11.91
CA ASP A 188 -1.80 -4.52 12.49
C ASP A 188 -0.45 -4.12 11.92
N SER A 189 -0.35 -2.90 11.41
CA SER A 189 0.87 -2.37 10.81
C SER A 189 0.94 -0.85 10.96
N PRO A 190 2.10 -0.30 11.28
CA PRO A 190 2.32 1.15 11.26
C PRO A 190 2.61 1.71 9.85
N TRP A 191 2.49 0.88 8.82
CA TRP A 191 2.88 1.22 7.46
C TRP A 191 1.74 1.06 6.47
N SER A 192 1.52 2.05 5.62
CA SER A 192 0.90 1.82 4.32
C SER A 192 1.90 1.13 3.39
N VAL A 193 1.41 0.25 2.54
CA VAL A 193 2.25 -0.62 1.72
C VAL A 193 1.95 -0.41 0.25
N VAL A 194 3.00 -0.15 -0.54
CA VAL A 194 2.96 -0.18 -2.00
C VAL A 194 3.84 -1.34 -2.46
N MET A 195 3.21 -2.40 -2.91
CA MET A 195 3.87 -3.65 -3.28
C MET A 195 4.69 -3.54 -4.57
N ASN A 196 5.39 -4.63 -4.89
CA ASN A 196 6.21 -4.72 -6.09
C ASN A 196 5.43 -4.34 -7.36
N ASP A 197 6.06 -3.55 -8.21
CA ASP A 197 5.51 -3.10 -9.49
C ASP A 197 4.17 -2.36 -9.43
N ALA A 198 3.69 -1.99 -8.25
CA ALA A 198 2.48 -1.19 -8.11
C ALA A 198 2.70 0.26 -8.58
N ARG A 199 1.65 0.88 -9.06
CA ARG A 199 1.62 2.27 -9.57
C ARG A 199 0.61 3.08 -8.79
N VAL A 200 1.04 4.22 -8.24
CA VAL A 200 0.16 5.19 -7.58
C VAL A 200 0.44 6.56 -8.16
N MET A 201 -0.50 7.08 -8.92
CA MET A 201 -0.27 8.28 -9.72
C MET A 201 -1.41 9.27 -9.62
N ASN A 202 -1.07 10.56 -9.65
CA ASN A 202 -2.04 11.65 -9.81
C ASN A 202 -3.17 11.66 -8.76
N CYS A 203 -2.89 11.16 -7.56
CA CYS A 203 -3.89 11.02 -6.49
C CYS A 203 -3.73 12.11 -5.44
N PRO A 204 -4.78 12.87 -5.10
CA PRO A 204 -4.71 13.85 -4.02
C PRO A 204 -4.60 13.19 -2.65
N LYS A 205 -5.20 12.01 -2.43
CA LYS A 205 -5.26 11.41 -1.11
C LYS A 205 -5.29 9.88 -1.13
N VAL A 206 -4.29 9.26 -0.51
CA VAL A 206 -4.15 7.81 -0.35
C VAL A 206 -3.76 7.53 1.11
N LEU A 207 -4.63 6.89 1.89
CA LEU A 207 -4.43 6.72 3.34
C LEU A 207 -4.68 5.28 3.80
N ASN A 208 -3.82 4.78 4.70
CA ASN A 208 -3.99 3.49 5.37
C ASN A 208 -4.24 2.35 4.38
N MET A 209 -3.34 2.18 3.42
CA MET A 209 -3.53 1.29 2.29
C MET A 209 -2.57 0.11 2.30
N PHE A 210 -3.08 -1.04 1.92
CA PHE A 210 -2.26 -2.12 1.38
C PHE A 210 -2.54 -2.23 -0.12
N ILE A 211 -1.57 -1.83 -0.93
CA ILE A 211 -1.67 -1.81 -2.40
C ILE A 211 -0.87 -2.99 -2.94
N GLY A 212 -1.56 -3.99 -3.46
CA GLY A 212 -1.01 -5.25 -3.93
C GLY A 212 -0.10 -5.15 -5.14
N GLU A 213 0.55 -6.26 -5.47
CA GLU A 213 1.51 -6.35 -6.58
C GLU A 213 0.87 -5.93 -7.90
N ALA A 214 1.60 -5.14 -8.68
CA ALA A 214 1.20 -4.64 -10.00
C ALA A 214 -0.15 -3.88 -10.04
N ALA A 215 -0.74 -3.55 -8.90
CA ALA A 215 -1.95 -2.72 -8.85
C ALA A 215 -1.67 -1.31 -9.37
N THR A 216 -2.64 -0.72 -10.02
CA THR A 216 -2.57 0.67 -10.49
C THR A 216 -3.69 1.49 -9.85
N ILE A 217 -3.29 2.60 -9.21
CA ILE A 217 -4.20 3.65 -8.74
C ILE A 217 -3.79 4.92 -9.48
N ASP A 218 -4.64 5.39 -10.39
CA ASP A 218 -4.34 6.58 -11.19
C ASP A 218 -5.53 7.54 -11.18
N ASN A 219 -5.26 8.79 -10.79
CA ASN A 219 -6.25 9.85 -10.80
C ASN A 219 -7.52 9.54 -9.97
N ALA A 220 -7.41 8.72 -8.93
CA ALA A 220 -8.48 8.51 -7.97
C ALA A 220 -8.58 9.70 -7.01
N ASN A 221 -9.80 10.13 -6.67
CA ASN A 221 -10.00 11.26 -5.77
C ASN A 221 -9.57 10.97 -4.34
N CYS A 222 -9.89 9.79 -3.83
CA CYS A 222 -9.48 9.35 -2.51
C CYS A 222 -9.53 7.83 -2.42
N VAL A 223 -8.46 7.23 -1.90
CA VAL A 223 -8.44 5.81 -1.56
C VAL A 223 -7.95 5.66 -0.12
N LYS A 224 -8.75 5.04 0.74
CA LYS A 224 -8.41 4.93 2.17
C LYS A 224 -8.91 3.66 2.83
N ASN A 225 -8.21 3.22 3.87
CA ASN A 225 -8.58 2.08 4.73
C ASN A 225 -8.97 0.86 3.87
N THR A 226 -8.15 0.52 2.87
CA THR A 226 -8.51 -0.49 1.87
C THR A 226 -7.35 -1.44 1.64
N VAL A 227 -7.67 -2.72 1.53
CA VAL A 227 -6.73 -3.75 1.06
C VAL A 227 -7.00 -4.02 -0.41
N ILE A 228 -5.96 -3.88 -1.22
CA ILE A 228 -5.98 -4.28 -2.63
C ILE A 228 -5.16 -5.56 -2.77
N ILE A 229 -5.82 -6.68 -3.02
CA ILE A 229 -5.18 -7.94 -3.35
C ILE A 229 -5.05 -8.04 -4.87
N SER A 230 -3.83 -8.00 -5.36
CA SER A 230 -3.53 -7.90 -6.79
C SER A 230 -2.34 -8.78 -7.14
N SER A 231 -2.23 -9.19 -8.38
CA SER A 231 -1.09 -9.90 -8.94
C SER A 231 -0.79 -9.40 -10.36
N ARG A 232 0.33 -9.83 -10.93
CA ARG A 232 0.67 -9.48 -12.32
C ARG A 232 -0.26 -10.09 -13.34
N GLU A 233 -0.81 -11.26 -13.03
CA GLU A 233 -1.75 -11.98 -13.90
C GLU A 233 -3.13 -11.35 -13.86
N GLU A 234 -3.54 -10.86 -12.69
CA GLU A 234 -4.86 -10.26 -12.46
C GLU A 234 -4.70 -8.93 -11.70
N PRO A 235 -4.14 -7.90 -12.35
CA PRO A 235 -3.91 -6.62 -11.71
C PRO A 235 -5.22 -5.89 -11.40
N VAL A 236 -5.23 -5.22 -10.24
CA VAL A 236 -6.33 -4.33 -9.86
C VAL A 236 -6.06 -2.92 -10.39
N THR A 237 -7.10 -2.27 -10.90
CA THR A 237 -7.05 -0.89 -11.37
C THR A 237 -8.11 -0.03 -10.69
N ILE A 238 -7.71 1.12 -10.13
CA ILE A 238 -8.60 2.15 -9.56
C ILE A 238 -8.23 3.47 -10.23
N GLU A 239 -9.19 4.12 -10.89
CA GLU A 239 -8.86 5.26 -11.74
C GLU A 239 -9.97 6.32 -11.82
N ASP A 240 -9.65 7.47 -12.42
CA ASP A 240 -10.56 8.49 -12.94
C ASP A 240 -11.62 8.99 -11.96
N GLY A 241 -11.19 9.60 -10.88
CA GLY A 241 -12.07 10.24 -9.91
C GLY A 241 -12.77 9.27 -8.95
N ALA A 242 -12.39 8.01 -8.93
CA ALA A 242 -12.95 7.04 -8.00
C ALA A 242 -12.72 7.44 -6.53
N TYR A 243 -13.71 7.16 -5.69
CA TYR A 243 -13.62 7.22 -4.24
C TYR A 243 -13.74 5.79 -3.70
N VAL A 244 -12.73 5.33 -2.96
CA VAL A 244 -12.69 3.97 -2.41
C VAL A 244 -12.34 4.05 -0.92
N ALA A 245 -13.20 3.51 -0.08
CA ALA A 245 -12.99 3.56 1.37
C ALA A 245 -13.49 2.29 2.07
N ASP A 246 -12.71 1.83 3.06
CA ASP A 246 -13.11 0.71 3.92
C ASP A 246 -13.47 -0.56 3.11
N CYS A 247 -12.67 -0.86 2.09
CA CYS A 247 -12.95 -1.90 1.11
C CYS A 247 -11.88 -3.00 1.10
N VAL A 248 -12.27 -4.15 0.56
CA VAL A 248 -11.35 -5.15 0.02
C VAL A 248 -11.58 -5.22 -1.49
N VAL A 249 -10.53 -4.97 -2.27
CA VAL A 249 -10.57 -5.10 -3.73
C VAL A 249 -9.66 -6.25 -4.11
N GLN A 250 -10.23 -7.25 -4.76
CA GLN A 250 -9.52 -8.49 -5.08
C GLN A 250 -9.16 -8.55 -6.56
N TRP A 251 -8.34 -9.52 -6.92
CA TRP A 251 -7.75 -9.77 -8.23
C TRP A 251 -8.65 -9.40 -9.41
N GLY A 252 -8.09 -8.72 -10.41
CA GLY A 252 -8.80 -8.28 -11.60
C GLY A 252 -9.85 -7.19 -11.36
N GLY A 253 -9.96 -6.66 -10.13
CA GLY A 253 -10.91 -5.60 -9.79
C GLY A 253 -10.63 -4.32 -10.58
N HIS A 254 -11.68 -3.72 -11.17
CA HIS A 254 -11.59 -2.44 -11.87
C HIS A 254 -12.63 -1.47 -11.30
N ILE A 255 -12.19 -0.34 -10.79
CA ILE A 255 -13.03 0.73 -10.24
C ILE A 255 -12.67 2.01 -10.99
N ALA A 256 -13.57 2.52 -11.80
CA ALA A 256 -13.30 3.64 -12.72
C ALA A 256 -14.37 4.72 -12.66
N THR A 257 -14.03 5.84 -13.26
CA THR A 257 -14.87 6.98 -13.65
C THR A 257 -15.89 7.41 -12.59
N GLY A 258 -15.38 8.01 -11.51
CA GLY A 258 -16.23 8.60 -10.47
C GLY A 258 -17.01 7.58 -9.64
N ALA A 259 -16.64 6.29 -9.69
CA ALA A 259 -17.29 5.26 -8.89
C ALA A 259 -17.05 5.54 -7.40
N ILE A 260 -18.07 5.30 -6.58
CA ILE A 260 -18.00 5.33 -5.12
C ILE A 260 -18.10 3.89 -4.63
N ALA A 261 -17.04 3.42 -3.98
CA ALA A 261 -17.01 2.14 -3.27
C ALA A 261 -16.69 2.43 -1.80
N GLU A 262 -17.66 2.25 -0.94
CA GLU A 262 -17.50 2.47 0.50
C GLU A 262 -18.08 1.30 1.27
N ALA A 263 -17.29 0.76 2.21
CA ALA A 263 -17.62 -0.43 2.98
C ALA A 263 -18.13 -1.57 2.06
N ALA A 264 -17.38 -1.87 1.00
CA ALA A 264 -17.78 -2.81 -0.03
C ALA A 264 -16.71 -3.88 -0.27
N GLU A 265 -17.18 -5.08 -0.61
CA GLU A 265 -16.39 -6.10 -1.28
C GLU A 265 -16.72 -6.05 -2.79
N ARG A 266 -15.71 -5.91 -3.62
CA ARG A 266 -15.88 -6.00 -5.07
C ARG A 266 -15.03 -7.14 -5.61
N THR A 267 -15.67 -8.29 -5.78
CA THR A 267 -15.16 -9.42 -6.54
C THR A 267 -15.77 -9.39 -7.94
N ILE A 268 -14.96 -9.49 -8.96
CA ILE A 268 -15.44 -9.74 -10.30
C ILE A 268 -15.57 -11.27 -10.43
N PRO A 269 -16.73 -11.81 -10.83
CA PRO A 269 -16.82 -13.23 -11.10
C PRO A 269 -15.86 -13.59 -12.24
N LEU A 270 -15.06 -14.61 -12.04
CA LEU A 270 -14.22 -15.17 -13.09
C LEU A 270 -15.13 -15.56 -14.28
N PRO A 271 -14.74 -15.24 -15.51
CA PRO A 271 -15.44 -15.77 -16.68
C PRO A 271 -15.32 -17.28 -16.67
N THR A 272 -16.47 -17.97 -16.75
CA THR A 272 -16.59 -19.42 -16.85
C THR A 272 -16.01 -19.93 -18.16
#